data_8be131c7ed34bbd8ec1bdbf2e75cf7c7
#
_entry.id   8be131c7ed34bbd8ec1bdbf2e75cf7c7
#
_cell.length_a   1.000
_cell.length_b   1.000
_cell.length_c   1.000
_cell.angle_alpha   90.00
_cell.angle_beta   90.00
_cell.angle_gamma   90.00
#
_symmetry.space_group_name_H-M   'P 1'
#
loop_
_entity.id
_entity.type
_entity.pdbx_description
1 polymer ?
#
loop_
_entity_poly.entity_id
_entity_poly.type
_entity_poly.pdbx_seq_one_letter_code
_entity_poly.pdbx_strand_id
1 'polypeptide(L)'
;VGGAARWINLFGISLQTSDVARLVLIANLALMLSQRQHIEKDAYKLSTLNSILFWCGLICGLLVPTSFSTSVILAVTCFMVMLVGRVPWKHLFKLFLSITFGIALFVGVCIAFESQDVSFGRSSTIVDRTEAFLESDLDGKNGIGGRVGKSNTQRDYALIAVASGGILGVGPGHSYQKYKLPLAYSDYIYTIIIEEYGLVGGILTMGLYLWLLYRGVFNIDNTQRPFGGLLCIGLTISIVFQAMVHMFISVGLGPVTGQTLPMISLGGSSALLTSIAIGMVLSVTHFEQKSVSKKRIRSKK
;
A
#
# COMPACT_ATOMS: atom_id res chain seq x y z
N VAL A 1 -18.77 10.10 13.68
CA VAL A 1 -17.97 10.73 12.70
C VAL A 1 -17.72 9.76 11.53
N GLY A 2 -18.46 9.91 10.41
CA GLY A 2 -18.29 9.17 9.15
C GLY A 2 -18.63 7.67 9.19
N GLY A 3 -19.87 7.32 8.90
CA GLY A 3 -20.60 6.04 9.04
C GLY A 3 -20.05 4.76 8.36
N ALA A 4 -18.75 4.59 8.14
CA ALA A 4 -18.21 3.32 7.67
C ALA A 4 -17.45 2.62 8.81
N ALA A 5 -17.92 1.43 9.21
CA ALA A 5 -17.25 0.58 10.18
C ALA A 5 -15.94 0.04 9.62
N ARG A 6 -14.84 0.82 9.74
CA ARG A 6 -13.49 0.43 9.30
C ARG A 6 -12.72 -0.36 10.35
N TRP A 7 -13.17 -0.29 11.59
CA TRP A 7 -12.47 -0.79 12.76
C TRP A 7 -13.33 -1.83 13.44
N ILE A 8 -12.76 -2.98 13.69
CA ILE A 8 -13.35 -4.01 14.55
C ILE A 8 -12.61 -3.94 15.90
N ASN A 9 -13.34 -3.71 16.97
CA ASN A 9 -12.78 -3.77 18.32
C ASN A 9 -12.81 -5.22 18.81
N LEU A 10 -11.65 -5.84 18.84
CA LEU A 10 -11.48 -7.19 19.35
C LEU A 10 -10.66 -7.11 20.64
N PHE A 11 -11.22 -7.50 21.78
CA PHE A 11 -10.54 -7.51 23.09
C PHE A 11 -9.85 -6.17 23.47
N GLY A 12 -10.46 -5.05 23.12
CA GLY A 12 -9.91 -3.72 23.41
C GLY A 12 -8.88 -3.20 22.40
N ILE A 13 -8.53 -3.99 21.38
CA ILE A 13 -7.67 -3.56 20.28
C ILE A 13 -8.54 -3.25 19.07
N SER A 14 -8.44 -2.04 18.53
CA SER A 14 -9.11 -1.65 17.29
C SER A 14 -8.28 -2.13 16.12
N LEU A 15 -8.76 -3.14 15.39
CA LEU A 15 -8.13 -3.68 14.19
C LEU A 15 -8.78 -3.10 12.94
N GLN A 16 -7.97 -2.61 12.01
CA GLN A 16 -8.45 -2.18 10.70
C GLN A 16 -8.65 -3.41 9.81
N THR A 17 -9.89 -3.65 9.37
CA THR A 17 -10.27 -4.84 8.59
C THR A 17 -9.50 -4.97 7.27
N SER A 18 -9.20 -3.85 6.62
CA SER A 18 -8.46 -3.83 5.34
C SER A 18 -7.03 -4.36 5.46
N ASP A 19 -6.35 -4.12 6.59
CA ASP A 19 -4.98 -4.58 6.79
C ASP A 19 -4.92 -6.09 7.03
N VAL A 20 -5.91 -6.64 7.78
CA VAL A 20 -6.06 -8.08 7.95
C VAL A 20 -6.38 -8.75 6.61
N ALA A 21 -7.35 -8.20 5.87
CA ALA A 21 -7.73 -8.72 4.56
C ALA A 21 -6.53 -8.75 3.58
N ARG A 22 -5.68 -7.73 3.62
CA ARG A 22 -4.46 -7.66 2.82
C ARG A 22 -3.49 -8.81 3.13
N LEU A 23 -3.19 -9.05 4.42
CA LEU A 23 -2.29 -10.13 4.82
C LEU A 23 -2.82 -11.51 4.38
N VAL A 24 -4.10 -11.77 4.64
CA VAL A 24 -4.75 -13.03 4.30
C VAL A 24 -4.80 -13.23 2.78
N LEU A 25 -5.12 -12.18 2.02
CA LEU A 25 -5.19 -12.27 0.56
C LEU A 25 -3.82 -12.57 -0.05
N ILE A 26 -2.76 -11.90 0.41
CA ILE A 26 -1.40 -12.14 -0.09
C ILE A 26 -0.94 -13.55 0.26
N ALA A 27 -1.22 -14.04 1.47
CA ALA A 27 -0.87 -15.40 1.86
C ALA A 27 -1.62 -16.45 1.03
N ASN A 28 -2.93 -16.25 0.79
CA ASN A 28 -3.74 -17.12 -0.06
C ASN A 28 -3.25 -17.09 -1.51
N LEU A 29 -2.96 -15.91 -2.05
CA LEU A 29 -2.42 -15.74 -3.40
C LEU A 29 -1.08 -16.48 -3.55
N ALA A 30 -0.16 -16.33 -2.58
CA ALA A 30 1.11 -17.03 -2.56
C ALA A 30 0.92 -18.56 -2.52
N LEU A 31 -0.04 -19.04 -1.75
CA LEU A 31 -0.39 -20.46 -1.68
C LEU A 31 -0.91 -20.98 -3.02
N MET A 32 -1.90 -20.29 -3.60
CA MET A 32 -2.49 -20.68 -4.88
C MET A 32 -1.47 -20.65 -6.03
N LEU A 33 -0.57 -19.70 -6.06
CA LEU A 33 0.49 -19.63 -7.06
C LEU A 33 1.56 -20.72 -6.85
N SER A 34 1.93 -21.02 -5.59
CA SER A 34 2.95 -22.01 -5.28
C SER A 34 2.54 -23.44 -5.64
N GLN A 35 1.29 -23.80 -5.43
CA GLN A 35 0.75 -25.12 -5.79
C GLN A 35 0.85 -25.42 -7.29
N ARG A 36 1.05 -24.41 -8.13
CA ARG A 36 1.10 -24.50 -9.59
C ARG A 36 2.47 -24.52 -10.19
N GLN A 37 3.45 -23.94 -9.51
CA GLN A 37 4.84 -24.01 -9.99
C GLN A 37 5.38 -25.44 -10.00
N HIS A 38 4.69 -26.39 -9.32
CA HIS A 38 5.02 -27.82 -9.32
C HIS A 38 4.36 -28.63 -10.45
N ILE A 39 3.38 -28.06 -11.15
CA ILE A 39 2.67 -28.76 -12.23
C ILE A 39 3.19 -28.20 -13.56
N GLU A 40 3.63 -29.08 -14.45
CA GLU A 40 4.27 -28.84 -15.75
C GLU A 40 3.92 -27.55 -16.49
N LYS A 41 4.88 -27.06 -17.30
CA LYS A 41 4.93 -25.77 -17.98
C LYS A 41 3.68 -25.32 -18.76
N ASP A 42 2.73 -26.22 -19.03
CA ASP A 42 1.54 -25.94 -19.85
C ASP A 42 0.21 -25.92 -19.07
N ALA A 43 0.23 -26.11 -17.78
CA ALA A 43 -0.99 -26.33 -17.00
C ALA A 43 -1.34 -25.20 -16.02
N TYR A 44 -1.28 -23.95 -16.45
CA TYR A 44 -2.13 -22.94 -15.81
C TYR A 44 -3.60 -23.26 -16.16
N LYS A 45 -4.16 -24.23 -15.47
CA LYS A 45 -5.56 -24.61 -15.64
C LYS A 45 -6.42 -23.34 -15.48
N LEU A 46 -7.17 -22.98 -16.50
CA LEU A 46 -8.03 -21.79 -16.56
C LEU A 46 -8.91 -21.65 -15.30
N SER A 47 -9.35 -22.77 -14.72
CA SER A 47 -10.17 -22.81 -13.51
C SER A 47 -9.53 -22.17 -12.27
N THR A 48 -8.22 -22.26 -12.09
CA THR A 48 -7.57 -21.74 -10.89
C THR A 48 -7.11 -20.30 -11.06
N LEU A 49 -6.78 -19.88 -12.28
CA LEU A 49 -6.59 -18.45 -12.56
C LEU A 49 -7.92 -17.72 -12.33
N ASN A 50 -9.04 -18.30 -12.75
CA ASN A 50 -10.35 -17.74 -12.45
C ASN A 50 -10.63 -17.70 -10.94
N SER A 51 -10.21 -18.70 -10.15
CA SER A 51 -10.32 -18.66 -8.68
C SER A 51 -9.45 -17.54 -8.08
N ILE A 52 -8.22 -17.36 -8.55
CA ILE A 52 -7.35 -16.26 -8.09
C ILE A 52 -8.00 -14.91 -8.40
N LEU A 53 -8.46 -14.72 -9.64
CA LEU A 53 -9.14 -13.51 -10.08
C LEU A 53 -10.41 -13.25 -9.26
N PHE A 54 -11.18 -14.29 -8.99
CA PHE A 54 -12.41 -14.21 -8.19
C PHE A 54 -12.12 -13.74 -6.76
N TRP A 55 -11.15 -14.35 -6.07
CA TRP A 55 -10.81 -13.95 -4.69
C TRP A 55 -10.21 -12.55 -4.63
N CYS A 56 -9.32 -12.21 -5.54
CA CYS A 56 -8.76 -10.85 -5.62
C CYS A 56 -9.87 -9.83 -5.93
N GLY A 57 -10.73 -10.09 -6.89
CA GLY A 57 -11.83 -9.21 -7.27
C GLY A 57 -12.86 -9.05 -6.15
N LEU A 58 -13.23 -10.16 -5.49
CA LEU A 58 -14.19 -10.16 -4.38
C LEU A 58 -13.68 -9.31 -3.21
N ILE A 59 -12.45 -9.55 -2.74
CA ILE A 59 -11.89 -8.84 -1.58
C ILE A 59 -11.64 -7.37 -1.92
N CYS A 60 -11.06 -7.07 -3.08
CA CYS A 60 -10.86 -5.68 -3.52
C CYS A 60 -12.21 -4.97 -3.70
N GLY A 61 -13.22 -5.63 -4.29
CA GLY A 61 -14.56 -5.08 -4.48
C GLY A 61 -15.27 -4.77 -3.17
N LEU A 62 -15.17 -5.65 -2.17
CA LEU A 62 -15.73 -5.41 -0.83
C LEU A 62 -15.03 -4.25 -0.09
N LEU A 63 -13.77 -3.96 -0.41
CA LEU A 63 -13.02 -2.85 0.19
C LEU A 63 -13.32 -1.50 -0.47
N VAL A 64 -13.78 -1.47 -1.73
CA VAL A 64 -14.08 -0.22 -2.47
C VAL A 64 -14.98 0.74 -1.69
N PRO A 65 -16.17 0.34 -1.18
CA PRO A 65 -17.08 1.27 -0.50
C PRO A 65 -16.55 1.76 0.86
N THR A 66 -15.63 1.00 1.48
CA THR A 66 -15.07 1.38 2.78
C THR A 66 -13.81 2.24 2.63
N SER A 67 -12.96 1.94 1.63
CA SER A 67 -11.67 2.61 1.44
C SER A 67 -11.13 2.33 0.04
N PHE A 68 -11.54 3.17 -0.90
CA PHE A 68 -11.14 3.08 -2.31
C PHE A 68 -9.62 3.00 -2.49
N SER A 69 -8.87 3.89 -1.83
CA SER A 69 -7.41 3.92 -1.92
C SER A 69 -6.75 2.62 -1.48
N THR A 70 -7.25 2.01 -0.39
CA THR A 70 -6.71 0.74 0.11
C THR A 70 -7.02 -0.40 -0.87
N SER A 71 -8.20 -0.39 -1.48
CA SER A 71 -8.58 -1.37 -2.51
C SER A 71 -7.67 -1.28 -3.72
N VAL A 72 -7.39 -0.08 -4.22
CA VAL A 72 -6.47 0.14 -5.36
C VAL A 72 -5.05 -0.32 -5.03
N ILE A 73 -4.52 0.06 -3.87
CA ILE A 73 -3.17 -0.36 -3.42
C ILE A 73 -3.10 -1.90 -3.33
N LEU A 74 -4.12 -2.54 -2.78
CA LEU A 74 -4.20 -3.99 -2.68
C LEU A 74 -4.27 -4.66 -4.05
N ALA A 75 -5.08 -4.13 -4.97
CA ALA A 75 -5.21 -4.66 -6.33
C ALA A 75 -3.88 -4.59 -7.10
N VAL A 76 -3.16 -3.45 -7.01
CA VAL A 76 -1.83 -3.30 -7.61
C VAL A 76 -0.81 -4.24 -6.95
N THR A 77 -0.87 -4.41 -5.63
CA THR A 77 -0.01 -5.37 -4.92
C THR A 77 -0.26 -6.80 -5.40
N CYS A 78 -1.51 -7.24 -5.52
CA CYS A 78 -1.86 -8.55 -6.05
C CYS A 78 -1.35 -8.74 -7.49
N PHE A 79 -1.49 -7.70 -8.32
CA PHE A 79 -0.97 -7.71 -9.68
C PHE A 79 0.56 -7.90 -9.71
N MET A 80 1.31 -7.17 -8.87
CA MET A 80 2.75 -7.32 -8.74
C MET A 80 3.17 -8.72 -8.27
N VAL A 81 2.45 -9.28 -7.30
CA VAL A 81 2.70 -10.66 -6.82
C VAL A 81 2.45 -11.70 -7.91
N MET A 82 1.41 -11.52 -8.72
CA MET A 82 1.13 -12.39 -9.87
C MET A 82 2.20 -12.29 -10.96
N LEU A 83 2.75 -11.08 -11.21
CA LEU A 83 3.88 -10.88 -12.11
C LEU A 83 5.09 -11.69 -11.65
N VAL A 84 5.46 -11.59 -10.38
CA VAL A 84 6.56 -12.36 -9.79
C VAL A 84 6.25 -13.87 -9.81
N GLY A 85 5.00 -14.25 -9.61
CA GLY A 85 4.50 -15.63 -9.70
C GLY A 85 4.50 -16.21 -11.11
N ARG A 86 5.01 -15.47 -12.11
CA ARG A 86 5.09 -15.89 -13.53
C ARG A 86 3.75 -16.28 -14.15
N VAL A 87 2.69 -15.57 -13.76
CA VAL A 87 1.37 -15.72 -14.41
C VAL A 87 1.46 -15.26 -15.87
N PRO A 88 0.89 -16.00 -16.85
CA PRO A 88 0.94 -15.62 -18.24
C PRO A 88 0.35 -14.23 -18.50
N TRP A 89 1.03 -13.40 -19.29
CA TRP A 89 0.68 -12.00 -19.55
C TRP A 89 -0.76 -11.78 -20.01
N LYS A 90 -1.31 -12.73 -20.76
CA LYS A 90 -2.71 -12.69 -21.21
C LYS A 90 -3.74 -12.62 -20.06
N HIS A 91 -3.43 -13.28 -18.94
CA HIS A 91 -4.31 -13.29 -17.75
C HIS A 91 -4.09 -12.06 -16.88
N LEU A 92 -2.85 -11.58 -16.81
CA LEU A 92 -2.52 -10.31 -16.16
C LEU A 92 -3.24 -9.14 -16.84
N PHE A 93 -3.27 -9.12 -18.16
CA PHE A 93 -4.00 -8.10 -18.93
C PHE A 93 -5.51 -8.16 -18.67
N LYS A 94 -6.10 -9.35 -18.60
CA LYS A 94 -7.51 -9.53 -18.21
C LYS A 94 -7.79 -9.01 -16.81
N LEU A 95 -6.90 -9.27 -15.85
CA LEU A 95 -7.02 -8.75 -14.49
C LEU A 95 -6.95 -7.22 -14.49
N PHE A 96 -5.97 -6.66 -15.15
CA PHE A 96 -5.84 -5.20 -15.28
C PHE A 96 -7.09 -4.56 -15.87
N LEU A 97 -7.61 -5.13 -16.97
CA LEU A 97 -8.84 -4.67 -17.62
C LEU A 97 -10.07 -4.80 -16.69
N SER A 98 -10.18 -5.91 -15.94
CA SER A 98 -11.25 -6.13 -14.97
C SER A 98 -11.21 -5.13 -13.81
N ILE A 99 -10.02 -4.82 -13.27
CA ILE A 99 -9.84 -3.81 -12.22
C ILE A 99 -10.21 -2.43 -12.75
N THR A 100 -9.70 -2.05 -13.93
CA THR A 100 -9.98 -0.74 -14.54
C THR A 100 -11.46 -0.58 -14.85
N PHE A 101 -12.10 -1.63 -15.39
CA PHE A 101 -13.54 -1.64 -15.65
C PHE A 101 -14.35 -1.55 -14.36
N GLY A 102 -13.97 -2.28 -13.30
CA GLY A 102 -14.62 -2.20 -11.99
C GLY A 102 -14.52 -0.82 -11.36
N ILE A 103 -13.37 -0.17 -11.46
CA ILE A 103 -13.17 1.22 -11.00
C ILE A 103 -14.04 2.19 -11.81
N ALA A 104 -14.02 2.08 -13.14
CA ALA A 104 -14.79 2.93 -14.02
C ALA A 104 -16.30 2.77 -13.78
N LEU A 105 -16.78 1.54 -13.61
CA LEU A 105 -18.17 1.24 -13.28
C LEU A 105 -18.53 1.83 -11.91
N PHE A 106 -17.69 1.67 -10.92
CA PHE A 106 -17.96 2.22 -9.57
C PHE A 106 -18.03 3.75 -9.61
N VAL A 107 -17.09 4.42 -10.26
CA VAL A 107 -17.09 5.88 -10.43
C VAL A 107 -18.31 6.33 -11.21
N GLY A 108 -18.66 5.65 -12.31
CA GLY A 108 -19.85 5.93 -13.11
C GLY A 108 -21.14 5.78 -12.32
N VAL A 109 -21.26 4.75 -11.50
CA VAL A 109 -22.40 4.56 -10.58
C VAL A 109 -22.45 5.68 -9.54
N CYS A 110 -21.32 6.05 -8.94
CA CYS A 110 -21.25 7.17 -7.99
C CYS A 110 -21.74 8.47 -8.60
N ILE A 111 -21.28 8.82 -9.79
CA ILE A 111 -21.71 10.06 -10.52
C ILE A 111 -23.20 9.99 -10.87
N ALA A 112 -23.72 8.84 -11.30
CA ALA A 112 -25.12 8.69 -11.65
C ALA A 112 -26.06 8.79 -10.43
N PHE A 113 -25.64 8.33 -9.26
CA PHE A 113 -26.42 8.41 -8.03
C PHE A 113 -26.29 9.77 -7.33
N GLU A 114 -25.20 10.49 -7.51
CA GLU A 114 -25.03 11.86 -7.00
C GLU A 114 -26.04 12.83 -7.61
N SER A 115 -26.45 12.59 -8.86
CA SER A 115 -27.52 13.33 -9.54
C SER A 115 -28.92 13.12 -8.91
N GLN A 116 -29.09 12.17 -7.98
CA GLN A 116 -30.37 11.82 -7.33
C GLN A 116 -30.37 12.04 -5.81
N ASP A 117 -29.46 12.85 -5.24
CA ASP A 117 -29.33 13.10 -3.79
C ASP A 117 -29.13 11.84 -2.91
N VAL A 118 -28.77 10.72 -3.51
CA VAL A 118 -28.49 9.47 -2.78
C VAL A 118 -26.98 9.29 -2.63
N SER A 119 -26.43 9.69 -1.48
CA SER A 119 -25.03 9.45 -1.16
C SER A 119 -24.79 7.97 -0.86
N PHE A 120 -24.16 7.24 -1.77
CA PHE A 120 -23.75 5.86 -1.54
C PHE A 120 -22.41 5.82 -0.80
N GLY A 121 -22.44 5.72 0.52
CA GLY A 121 -21.24 5.62 1.36
C GLY A 121 -20.35 6.86 1.33
N ARG A 122 -19.13 6.74 0.80
CA ARG A 122 -18.11 7.80 0.69
C ARG A 122 -17.85 8.27 -0.74
N SER A 123 -18.78 8.08 -1.66
CA SER A 123 -18.63 8.48 -3.06
C SER A 123 -18.36 9.97 -3.20
N SER A 124 -19.12 10.82 -2.52
CA SER A 124 -18.90 12.28 -2.48
C SER A 124 -17.48 12.63 -2.01
N THR A 125 -17.00 11.99 -0.97
CA THR A 125 -15.64 12.24 -0.45
C THR A 125 -14.53 11.87 -1.46
N ILE A 126 -14.75 10.90 -2.35
CA ILE A 126 -13.76 10.51 -3.38
C ILE A 126 -13.80 11.53 -4.52
N VAL A 127 -15.00 11.91 -4.97
CA VAL A 127 -15.19 12.93 -6.00
C VAL A 127 -14.61 14.26 -5.52
N ASP A 128 -15.00 14.74 -4.32
CA ASP A 128 -14.49 15.96 -3.72
C ASP A 128 -12.96 16.01 -3.64
N ARG A 129 -12.30 14.87 -3.29
CA ARG A 129 -10.84 14.79 -3.20
C ARG A 129 -10.15 14.79 -4.56
N THR A 130 -10.77 14.17 -5.56
CA THR A 130 -10.21 14.15 -6.93
C THR A 130 -10.43 15.48 -7.61
N GLU A 131 -11.58 16.11 -7.44
CA GLU A 131 -11.85 17.46 -7.94
C GLU A 131 -10.93 18.49 -7.29
N ALA A 132 -10.81 18.48 -5.97
CA ALA A 132 -9.90 19.37 -5.25
C ALA A 132 -8.43 19.17 -5.67
N PHE A 133 -8.02 17.94 -6.05
CA PHE A 133 -6.68 17.68 -6.58
C PHE A 133 -6.53 18.24 -8.01
N LEU A 134 -7.51 18.01 -8.88
CA LEU A 134 -7.49 18.47 -10.27
C LEU A 134 -7.60 20.01 -10.37
N GLU A 135 -8.48 20.62 -9.60
CA GLU A 135 -8.60 22.09 -9.56
C GLU A 135 -7.32 22.75 -9.08
N SER A 136 -6.66 22.16 -8.06
CA SER A 136 -5.39 22.70 -7.55
C SER A 136 -4.26 22.61 -8.59
N ASP A 137 -4.32 21.65 -9.49
CA ASP A 137 -3.30 21.44 -10.53
C ASP A 137 -3.58 22.29 -11.79
N LEU A 138 -4.86 22.49 -12.15
CA LEU A 138 -5.28 23.25 -13.32
C LEU A 138 -5.17 24.78 -13.12
N ASP A 139 -5.45 25.26 -11.91
CA ASP A 139 -5.42 26.71 -11.63
C ASP A 139 -4.02 27.34 -11.60
N GLY A 140 -2.95 26.51 -11.63
CA GLY A 140 -1.55 26.98 -11.63
C GLY A 140 -1.18 27.89 -10.46
N LYS A 141 -2.14 28.18 -9.56
CA LYS A 141 -2.02 29.12 -8.44
C LYS A 141 -1.36 28.52 -7.19
N ASN A 142 -1.19 27.20 -7.16
CA ASN A 142 -0.64 26.45 -6.03
C ASN A 142 0.78 25.93 -6.28
N GLY A 143 1.55 26.58 -7.15
CA GLY A 143 2.99 26.45 -7.16
C GLY A 143 3.56 26.95 -5.82
N ILE A 144 4.76 26.51 -5.47
CA ILE A 144 5.53 26.95 -4.29
C ILE A 144 5.49 28.49 -4.21
N GLY A 145 4.63 29.05 -3.35
CA GLY A 145 4.41 30.51 -3.24
C GLY A 145 2.98 31.00 -3.44
N GLY A 146 2.00 30.13 -3.79
CA GLY A 146 0.59 30.48 -3.87
C GLY A 146 -0.03 30.70 -2.48
N ARG A 147 -1.09 31.53 -2.40
CA ARG A 147 -1.85 31.72 -1.15
C ARG A 147 -2.57 30.44 -0.76
N VAL A 148 -2.42 30.02 0.49
CA VAL A 148 -3.14 28.87 1.08
C VAL A 148 -4.65 29.10 0.93
N GLY A 149 -5.29 28.32 0.07
CA GLY A 149 -6.74 28.35 -0.13
C GLY A 149 -7.46 27.58 0.97
N LYS A 150 -8.71 27.94 1.28
CA LYS A 150 -9.52 27.28 2.33
C LYS A 150 -9.82 25.80 2.03
N SER A 151 -9.76 25.38 0.79
CA SER A 151 -10.19 24.07 0.30
C SER A 151 -9.14 22.96 0.48
N ASN A 152 -7.83 23.25 0.46
CA ASN A 152 -6.73 22.27 0.50
C ASN A 152 -5.75 22.48 1.66
N THR A 153 -6.20 22.93 2.79
CA THR A 153 -5.38 23.35 3.95
C THR A 153 -4.36 22.27 4.40
N GLN A 154 -4.72 21.00 4.36
CA GLN A 154 -3.83 19.89 4.77
C GLN A 154 -2.67 19.69 3.79
N ARG A 155 -2.98 19.69 2.49
CA ARG A 155 -1.96 19.57 1.43
C ARG A 155 -1.00 20.75 1.43
N ASP A 156 -1.55 21.96 1.60
CA ASP A 156 -0.75 23.18 1.62
C ASP A 156 0.24 23.19 2.80
N TYR A 157 -0.21 22.81 3.99
CA TYR A 157 0.69 22.68 5.16
C TYR A 157 1.73 21.59 4.95
N ALA A 158 1.39 20.49 4.30
CA ALA A 158 2.36 19.45 3.96
C ALA A 158 3.43 19.96 2.98
N LEU A 159 3.05 20.70 1.95
CA LEU A 159 4.00 21.33 1.01
C LEU A 159 4.88 22.37 1.68
N ILE A 160 4.32 23.18 2.60
CA ILE A 160 5.10 24.13 3.39
C ILE A 160 6.10 23.40 4.28
N ALA A 161 5.72 22.27 4.89
CA ALA A 161 6.64 21.44 5.69
C ALA A 161 7.80 20.93 4.85
N VAL A 162 7.54 20.43 3.64
CA VAL A 162 8.59 19.97 2.72
C VAL A 162 9.51 21.14 2.30
N ALA A 163 8.92 22.30 2.00
CA ALA A 163 9.70 23.48 1.58
C ALA A 163 10.56 24.05 2.72
N SER A 164 10.04 24.06 3.95
CA SER A 164 10.76 24.60 5.12
C SER A 164 11.91 23.68 5.58
N GLY A 165 11.81 22.36 5.31
CA GLY A 165 12.85 21.41 5.68
C GLY A 165 14.17 21.59 4.92
N GLY A 166 14.13 22.09 3.67
CA GLY A 166 15.35 22.26 2.87
C GLY A 166 16.17 20.98 2.74
N ILE A 167 17.52 21.09 2.72
CA ILE A 167 18.41 19.93 2.56
C ILE A 167 18.67 19.23 3.90
N LEU A 168 18.91 19.96 4.97
CA LEU A 168 19.37 19.44 6.28
C LEU A 168 18.27 19.42 7.35
N GLY A 169 17.12 20.05 7.08
CA GLY A 169 16.01 20.15 8.03
C GLY A 169 16.18 21.26 9.08
N VAL A 170 15.08 21.52 9.80
CA VAL A 170 15.06 22.51 10.89
C VAL A 170 15.55 21.93 12.23
N GLY A 171 15.83 20.64 12.27
CA GLY A 171 16.28 19.91 13.45
C GLY A 171 15.18 19.03 14.08
N PRO A 172 15.59 17.94 14.75
CA PRO A 172 14.66 17.00 15.39
C PRO A 172 13.78 17.71 16.44
N GLY A 173 12.47 17.45 16.37
CA GLY A 173 11.50 18.02 17.29
C GLY A 173 11.12 19.47 17.03
N HIS A 174 11.74 20.17 16.06
CA HIS A 174 11.51 21.57 15.74
C HIS A 174 10.51 21.78 14.59
N SER A 175 9.81 20.75 14.15
CA SER A 175 8.75 20.90 13.14
C SER A 175 7.67 21.87 13.64
N TYR A 176 7.37 22.89 12.86
CA TYR A 176 6.30 23.84 13.13
C TYR A 176 4.97 23.34 12.60
N GLN A 177 4.98 22.61 11.47
CA GLN A 177 3.76 22.16 10.80
C GLN A 177 3.08 20.99 11.52
N LYS A 178 3.78 20.25 12.39
CA LYS A 178 3.19 19.17 13.20
C LYS A 178 2.01 19.60 14.08
N TYR A 179 1.97 20.87 14.47
CA TYR A 179 0.88 21.43 15.28
C TYR A 179 -0.31 21.93 14.44
N LYS A 180 -0.08 22.18 13.15
CA LYS A 180 -1.10 22.69 12.23
C LYS A 180 -1.76 21.58 11.41
N LEU A 181 -1.04 20.49 11.16
CA LEU A 181 -1.55 19.35 10.39
C LEU A 181 -2.40 18.44 11.29
N PRO A 182 -3.70 18.29 11.02
CA PRO A 182 -4.50 17.25 11.67
C PRO A 182 -3.95 15.88 11.23
N LEU A 183 -3.80 14.95 12.18
CA LEU A 183 -3.23 13.61 11.95
C LEU A 183 -1.78 13.62 11.40
N ALA A 184 -0.99 14.63 11.78
CA ALA A 184 0.40 14.80 11.37
C ALA A 184 1.24 13.51 11.53
N TYR A 185 1.11 12.85 12.67
CA TYR A 185 1.87 11.63 12.99
C TYR A 185 1.34 10.35 12.31
N SER A 186 0.17 10.40 11.66
CA SER A 186 -0.39 9.27 10.93
C SER A 186 -0.20 9.45 9.43
N ASP A 187 -0.89 10.41 8.85
CA ASP A 187 -1.07 10.54 7.40
C ASP A 187 0.02 11.40 6.73
N TYR A 188 0.71 12.25 7.51
CA TYR A 188 1.70 13.20 7.01
C TYR A 188 3.07 13.06 7.71
N ILE A 189 3.34 11.92 8.33
CA ILE A 189 4.60 11.71 9.06
C ILE A 189 5.84 11.90 8.18
N TYR A 190 5.75 11.53 6.89
CA TYR A 190 6.86 11.69 5.96
C TYR A 190 7.22 13.15 5.70
N THR A 191 6.23 14.06 5.61
CA THR A 191 6.49 15.49 5.47
C THR A 191 7.15 16.08 6.72
N ILE A 192 6.78 15.56 7.90
CA ILE A 192 7.43 15.97 9.16
C ILE A 192 8.88 15.46 9.21
N ILE A 193 9.15 14.25 8.73
CA ILE A 193 10.53 13.76 8.59
C ILE A 193 11.35 14.67 7.68
N ILE A 194 10.77 15.10 6.55
CA ILE A 194 11.45 16.05 5.65
C ILE A 194 11.62 17.43 6.31
N GLU A 195 10.64 17.92 7.05
CA GLU A 195 10.77 19.21 7.77
C GLU A 195 11.87 19.15 8.82
N GLU A 196 11.94 18.09 9.64
CA GLU A 196 12.90 17.99 10.74
C GLU A 196 14.31 17.56 10.29
N TYR A 197 14.42 16.61 9.36
CA TYR A 197 15.71 16.03 8.92
C TYR A 197 16.10 16.40 7.49
N GLY A 198 15.32 17.26 6.83
CA GLY A 198 15.56 17.70 5.48
C GLY A 198 15.32 16.62 4.42
N LEU A 199 15.72 16.97 3.20
CA LEU A 199 15.70 16.06 2.06
C LEU A 199 16.53 14.79 2.32
N VAL A 200 17.63 14.93 3.08
CA VAL A 200 18.50 13.80 3.48
C VAL A 200 17.70 12.77 4.28
N GLY A 201 16.91 13.21 5.28
CA GLY A 201 16.03 12.32 6.06
C GLY A 201 14.97 11.65 5.20
N GLY A 202 14.38 12.38 4.26
CA GLY A 202 13.42 11.84 3.31
C GLY A 202 14.04 10.75 2.41
N ILE A 203 15.19 11.00 1.82
CA ILE A 203 15.90 10.03 0.96
C ILE A 203 16.36 8.82 1.78
N LEU A 204 16.85 9.01 3.00
CA LEU A 204 17.23 7.90 3.87
C LEU A 204 16.03 6.99 4.18
N THR A 205 14.89 7.58 4.54
CA THR A 205 13.66 6.84 4.81
C THR A 205 13.21 6.04 3.60
N MET A 206 13.20 6.65 2.41
CA MET A 206 12.89 5.96 1.16
C MET A 206 13.89 4.84 0.87
N GLY A 207 15.18 5.09 1.08
CA GLY A 207 16.25 4.12 0.91
C GLY A 207 16.11 2.87 1.78
N LEU A 208 15.64 3.03 3.03
CA LEU A 208 15.38 1.89 3.93
C LEU A 208 14.26 0.98 3.38
N TYR A 209 13.18 1.53 2.83
CA TYR A 209 12.13 0.72 2.20
C TYR A 209 12.63 0.04 0.92
N LEU A 210 13.43 0.72 0.09
CA LEU A 210 14.04 0.11 -1.09
C LEU A 210 15.04 -1.00 -0.71
N TRP A 211 15.78 -0.81 0.39
CA TRP A 211 16.64 -1.84 0.96
C TRP A 211 15.83 -3.07 1.41
N LEU A 212 14.68 -2.85 2.05
CA LEU A 212 13.77 -3.94 2.43
C LEU A 212 13.28 -4.70 1.18
N LEU A 213 12.92 -3.98 0.12
CA LEU A 213 12.51 -4.59 -1.16
C LEU A 213 13.64 -5.44 -1.75
N TYR A 214 14.84 -4.87 -1.83
CA TYR A 214 16.01 -5.58 -2.32
C TYR A 214 16.27 -6.89 -1.56
N ARG A 215 16.20 -6.84 -0.23
CA ARG A 215 16.33 -8.03 0.63
C ARG A 215 15.21 -9.05 0.39
N GLY A 216 13.98 -8.59 0.18
CA GLY A 216 12.85 -9.47 -0.14
C GLY A 216 13.03 -10.19 -1.48
N VAL A 217 13.48 -9.47 -2.51
CA VAL A 217 13.76 -10.05 -3.83
C VAL A 217 14.92 -11.04 -3.75
N PHE A 218 16.01 -10.68 -3.11
CA PHE A 218 17.20 -11.54 -2.95
C PHE A 218 16.87 -12.87 -2.25
N ASN A 219 15.91 -12.86 -1.33
CA ASN A 219 15.51 -14.07 -0.62
C ASN A 219 14.77 -15.08 -1.50
N ILE A 220 14.13 -14.65 -2.60
CA ILE A 220 13.43 -15.58 -3.53
C ILE A 220 14.41 -16.53 -4.18
N ASP A 221 15.53 -16.02 -4.70
CA ASP A 221 16.50 -16.82 -5.43
C ASP A 221 17.12 -17.90 -4.55
N ASN A 222 17.14 -17.71 -3.24
CA ASN A 222 17.66 -18.64 -2.26
C ASN A 222 16.60 -19.60 -1.69
N THR A 223 15.32 -19.41 -2.01
CA THR A 223 14.22 -20.18 -1.41
C THR A 223 13.96 -21.45 -2.21
N GLN A 224 14.01 -22.61 -1.54
CA GLN A 224 13.75 -23.91 -2.17
C GLN A 224 12.25 -24.25 -2.27
N ARG A 225 11.43 -23.59 -1.48
CA ARG A 225 9.97 -23.81 -1.44
C ARG A 225 9.24 -22.64 -2.10
N PRO A 226 8.50 -22.87 -3.21
CA PRO A 226 7.85 -21.79 -3.96
C PRO A 226 6.90 -20.95 -3.11
N PHE A 227 6.18 -21.57 -2.16
CA PHE A 227 5.27 -20.85 -1.25
C PHE A 227 6.00 -19.83 -0.39
N GLY A 228 7.11 -20.23 0.25
CA GLY A 228 7.87 -19.33 1.13
C GLY A 228 8.42 -18.13 0.36
N GLY A 229 8.98 -18.35 -0.82
CA GLY A 229 9.49 -17.28 -1.68
C GLY A 229 8.40 -16.30 -2.11
N LEU A 230 7.26 -16.80 -2.60
CA LEU A 230 6.12 -15.97 -3.02
C LEU A 230 5.48 -15.22 -1.85
N LEU A 231 5.38 -15.82 -0.69
CA LEU A 231 4.89 -15.17 0.52
C LEU A 231 5.81 -14.03 0.96
N CYS A 232 7.12 -14.31 1.03
CA CYS A 232 8.13 -13.33 1.42
C CYS A 232 8.10 -12.09 0.52
N ILE A 233 8.14 -12.29 -0.81
CA ILE A 233 8.13 -11.17 -1.75
C ILE A 233 6.79 -10.46 -1.77
N GLY A 234 5.67 -11.18 -1.69
CA GLY A 234 4.34 -10.60 -1.69
C GLY A 234 4.12 -9.65 -0.50
N LEU A 235 4.51 -10.07 0.70
CA LEU A 235 4.45 -9.24 1.89
C LEU A 235 5.41 -8.05 1.81
N THR A 236 6.63 -8.26 1.32
CA THR A 236 7.62 -7.18 1.15
C THR A 236 7.15 -6.14 0.13
N ILE A 237 6.65 -6.57 -1.04
CA ILE A 237 6.08 -5.66 -2.05
C ILE A 237 4.91 -4.88 -1.44
N SER A 238 4.03 -5.54 -0.68
CA SER A 238 2.88 -4.87 -0.06
C SER A 238 3.29 -3.73 0.87
N ILE A 239 4.27 -3.98 1.74
CA ILE A 239 4.78 -2.99 2.70
C ILE A 239 5.45 -1.84 1.95
N VAL A 240 6.34 -2.15 1.01
CA VAL A 240 7.11 -1.12 0.29
C VAL A 240 6.22 -0.30 -0.63
N PHE A 241 5.30 -0.95 -1.36
CA PHE A 241 4.39 -0.23 -2.24
C PHE A 241 3.49 0.73 -1.47
N GLN A 242 2.93 0.30 -0.33
CA GLN A 242 2.17 1.19 0.55
C GLN A 242 3.02 2.36 1.04
N ALA A 243 4.27 2.11 1.45
CA ALA A 243 5.18 3.16 1.89
C ALA A 243 5.48 4.17 0.76
N MET A 244 5.75 3.69 -0.46
CA MET A 244 5.98 4.54 -1.62
C MET A 244 4.77 5.43 -1.92
N VAL A 245 3.57 4.83 -1.98
CA VAL A 245 2.33 5.58 -2.22
C VAL A 245 2.12 6.63 -1.13
N HIS A 246 2.33 6.30 0.15
CA HIS A 246 2.25 7.27 1.23
C HIS A 246 3.24 8.44 1.05
N MET A 247 4.51 8.14 0.73
CA MET A 247 5.53 9.16 0.52
C MET A 247 5.20 10.07 -0.67
N PHE A 248 4.74 9.51 -1.81
CA PHE A 248 4.31 10.30 -2.98
C PHE A 248 3.15 11.23 -2.65
N ILE A 249 2.14 10.73 -1.93
CA ILE A 249 0.98 11.55 -1.54
C ILE A 249 1.38 12.64 -0.55
N SER A 250 2.23 12.31 0.41
CA SER A 250 2.70 13.25 1.42
C SER A 250 3.46 14.45 0.82
N VAL A 251 4.19 14.26 -0.28
CA VAL A 251 4.86 15.37 -1.00
C VAL A 251 3.96 16.04 -2.05
N GLY A 252 2.65 15.75 -2.05
CA GLY A 252 1.68 16.43 -2.90
C GLY A 252 1.52 15.87 -4.31
N LEU A 253 2.14 14.73 -4.64
CA LEU A 253 2.06 14.09 -5.97
C LEU A 253 0.78 13.26 -6.18
N GLY A 254 -0.17 13.30 -5.26
CA GLY A 254 -1.42 12.56 -5.37
C GLY A 254 -2.50 13.03 -4.39
N PRO A 255 -3.73 12.58 -4.58
CA PRO A 255 -4.85 12.92 -3.70
C PRO A 255 -4.65 12.29 -2.31
N VAL A 256 -5.08 12.99 -1.27
CA VAL A 256 -4.94 12.53 0.14
C VAL A 256 -5.73 11.24 0.36
N THR A 257 -5.05 10.17 0.77
CA THR A 257 -5.64 8.83 0.93
C THR A 257 -5.89 8.40 2.37
N GLY A 258 -5.27 9.05 3.36
CA GLY A 258 -5.34 8.65 4.77
C GLY A 258 -4.73 7.26 5.02
N GLN A 259 -3.67 6.91 4.30
CA GLN A 259 -2.90 5.69 4.49
C GLN A 259 -1.73 5.97 5.45
N THR A 260 -1.43 5.03 6.31
CA THR A 260 -0.29 5.13 7.23
C THR A 260 1.02 4.68 6.58
N LEU A 261 2.13 5.30 6.94
CA LEU A 261 3.47 4.84 6.57
C LEU A 261 3.83 3.62 7.44
N PRO A 262 4.01 2.43 6.85
CA PRO A 262 4.27 1.20 7.61
C PRO A 262 5.46 1.35 8.57
N MET A 263 5.32 0.90 9.81
CA MET A 263 6.32 0.94 10.88
C MET A 263 6.71 2.33 11.44
N ILE A 264 6.41 3.41 10.74
CA ILE A 264 6.82 4.77 11.16
C ILE A 264 5.62 5.57 11.66
N SER A 265 4.46 5.48 10.96
CA SER A 265 3.25 6.19 11.40
C SER A 265 2.73 5.68 12.73
N LEU A 266 2.18 6.59 13.50
CA LEU A 266 1.45 6.27 14.73
C LEU A 266 0.10 5.63 14.38
N GLY A 267 0.08 4.32 14.24
CA GLY A 267 -1.12 3.53 13.94
C GLY A 267 -1.06 2.19 14.66
N GLY A 268 -1.77 2.04 15.79
CA GLY A 268 -1.65 0.86 16.65
C GLY A 268 -1.86 -0.48 15.95
N SER A 269 -2.97 -0.63 15.21
CA SER A 269 -3.27 -1.87 14.48
C SER A 269 -2.40 -2.05 13.24
N SER A 270 -2.10 -0.97 12.52
CA SER A 270 -1.24 -1.01 11.34
C SER A 270 0.19 -1.44 11.70
N ALA A 271 0.75 -0.92 12.80
CA ALA A 271 2.05 -1.32 13.30
C ALA A 271 2.08 -2.81 13.71
N LEU A 272 1.04 -3.30 14.39
CA LEU A 272 0.93 -4.70 14.80
C LEU A 272 0.90 -5.62 13.58
N LEU A 273 0.02 -5.35 12.61
CA LEU A 273 -0.13 -6.19 11.41
C LEU A 273 1.10 -6.13 10.50
N THR A 274 1.76 -4.97 10.41
CA THR A 274 3.04 -4.84 9.69
C THR A 274 4.16 -5.63 10.39
N SER A 275 4.19 -5.62 11.72
CA SER A 275 5.15 -6.42 12.50
C SER A 275 4.93 -7.92 12.27
N ILE A 276 3.67 -8.38 12.23
CA ILE A 276 3.34 -9.77 11.89
C ILE A 276 3.84 -10.10 10.47
N ALA A 277 3.61 -9.22 9.50
CA ALA A 277 4.08 -9.41 8.13
C ALA A 277 5.61 -9.55 8.06
N ILE A 278 6.34 -8.68 8.74
CA ILE A 278 7.81 -8.74 8.82
C ILE A 278 8.26 -10.01 9.54
N GLY A 279 7.58 -10.40 10.62
CA GLY A 279 7.84 -11.66 11.33
C GLY A 279 7.69 -12.88 10.43
N MET A 280 6.66 -12.92 9.58
CA MET A 280 6.48 -13.97 8.57
C MET A 280 7.63 -13.98 7.55
N VAL A 281 8.04 -12.82 7.05
CA VAL A 281 9.18 -12.69 6.12
C VAL A 281 10.47 -13.22 6.77
N LEU A 282 10.75 -12.84 8.00
CA LEU A 282 11.93 -13.30 8.75
C LEU A 282 11.89 -14.80 9.05
N SER A 283 10.73 -15.34 9.38
CA SER A 283 10.56 -16.78 9.63
C SER A 283 10.88 -17.61 8.39
N VAL A 284 10.38 -17.20 7.21
CA VAL A 284 10.68 -17.86 5.94
C VAL A 284 12.17 -17.83 5.64
N THR A 285 12.80 -16.67 5.76
CA THR A 285 14.24 -16.52 5.47
C THR A 285 15.12 -17.33 6.41
N HIS A 286 14.78 -17.36 7.70
CA HIS A 286 15.52 -18.18 8.68
C HIS A 286 15.41 -19.67 8.39
N PHE A 287 14.22 -20.16 8.06
CA PHE A 287 13.99 -21.57 7.74
C PHE A 287 14.80 -22.01 6.52
N GLU A 288 14.85 -21.19 5.48
CA GLU A 288 15.61 -21.49 4.25
C GLU A 288 17.12 -21.51 4.50
N GLN A 289 17.66 -20.55 5.24
CA GLN A 289 19.09 -20.54 5.61
C GLN A 289 19.50 -21.83 6.34
N LYS A 290 18.65 -22.30 7.25
CA LYS A 290 18.89 -23.54 7.99
C LYS A 290 18.86 -24.78 7.09
N SER A 291 18.01 -24.80 6.06
CA SER A 291 17.92 -25.89 5.08
C SER A 291 19.16 -25.97 4.19
N VAL A 292 19.66 -24.82 3.70
CA VAL A 292 20.86 -24.72 2.89
C VAL A 292 22.11 -25.14 3.69
N SER A 293 22.21 -24.71 4.94
CA SER A 293 23.30 -25.09 5.83
C SER A 293 23.36 -26.60 6.06
N LYS A 294 22.21 -27.25 6.32
CA LYS A 294 22.13 -28.71 6.47
C LYS A 294 22.57 -29.48 5.20
N LYS A 295 22.20 -29.00 4.02
CA LYS A 295 22.62 -29.63 2.75
C LYS A 295 24.11 -29.51 2.55
N ARG A 296 24.73 -28.35 2.82
CA ARG A 296 26.18 -28.15 2.73
C ARG A 296 26.97 -29.09 3.65
N ILE A 297 26.48 -29.35 4.85
CA ILE A 297 27.13 -30.30 5.80
C ILE A 297 27.00 -31.73 5.30
N ARG A 298 25.85 -32.12 4.69
CA ARG A 298 25.65 -33.46 4.12
C ARG A 298 26.47 -33.73 2.87
N SER A 299 26.76 -32.71 2.07
CA SER A 299 27.56 -32.85 0.84
C SER A 299 29.08 -32.92 1.11
N LYS A 300 29.50 -32.57 2.33
CA LYS A 300 30.93 -32.66 2.77
C LYS A 300 31.26 -33.94 3.54
N LYS A 301 30.27 -34.78 3.84
CA LYS A 301 30.40 -36.13 4.34
C LYS A 301 30.25 -37.16 3.21
#